data_32036f58cb677d2073ce75458d4f0f5e
#
_entry.id   32036f58cb677d2073ce75458d4f0f5e
#
_cell.length_a   1.000
_cell.length_b   1.000
_cell.length_c   1.000
_cell.angle_alpha   90.00
_cell.angle_beta   90.00
_cell.angle_gamma   90.00
#
_symmetry.space_group_name_H-M   'P 1'
#
loop_
_entity.id
_entity.type
_entity.pdbx_description
1 polymer ?
#
loop_
_entity_poly.entity_id
_entity_poly.type
_entity_poly.pdbx_seq_one_letter_code
_entity_poly.pdbx_strand_id
1 'polypeptide(L)'
;VKTLLFSPSDIMANAETRFFKRFAGGFIQKLQGDDMRQIKDTAQKLVAPIEHTVEEWLPLIGLKPEEVDYISYDHLHTQDLRNWLGTNGNPGYFPNAKLLVMRQEWESATGLLPPQKDWYCPNGIAGVDPQKVVLLDDDVLLGPGLALVRTPGHTMGNHSLVVNTPAGVFVSSENGVSADSYAPLKSRNNEIRAYAEKTGMEVILNGNTQESGIEQYISMVMEKEIAGPAQQNPEFYNVFNSSQFSGYWMFPGIRPSFAFEDMEIGHL
;
A
#
# COMPACT_ATOMS: atom_id res chain seq x y z
N VAL A 1 -10.02 18.13 15.54
CA VAL A 1 -9.80 16.82 14.93
C VAL A 1 -8.93 17.04 13.70
N LYS A 2 -8.06 16.09 13.39
CA LYS A 2 -7.22 16.09 12.18
C LYS A 2 -7.57 14.89 11.32
N THR A 3 -7.56 15.07 10.01
CA THR A 3 -7.88 14.02 9.03
C THR A 3 -6.61 13.55 8.36
N LEU A 4 -6.35 12.24 8.44
CA LEU A 4 -5.28 11.55 7.71
C LEU A 4 -5.89 10.59 6.70
N LEU A 5 -5.48 10.68 5.45
CA LEU A 5 -5.72 9.63 4.45
C LEU A 5 -4.44 8.77 4.33
N PHE A 6 -4.61 7.47 4.48
CA PHE A 6 -3.50 6.52 4.31
C PHE A 6 -3.63 5.82 2.96
N SER A 7 -2.56 5.86 2.19
CA SER A 7 -2.45 5.29 0.83
C SER A 7 -3.50 5.79 -0.18
N PRO A 8 -3.80 7.11 -0.25
CA PRO A 8 -4.69 7.64 -1.27
C PRO A 8 -3.99 7.58 -2.64
N SER A 9 -4.24 6.53 -3.41
CA SER A 9 -3.54 6.26 -4.66
C SER A 9 -4.21 6.94 -5.86
N ASP A 10 -3.42 7.63 -6.69
CA ASP A 10 -3.82 8.07 -8.02
C ASP A 10 -3.69 6.90 -8.99
N ILE A 11 -4.79 6.20 -9.24
CA ILE A 11 -4.82 4.97 -10.03
C ILE A 11 -4.33 5.21 -11.47
N MET A 12 -4.64 6.37 -12.04
CA MET A 12 -4.24 6.69 -13.41
C MET A 12 -2.73 6.94 -13.49
N ALA A 13 -2.17 7.62 -12.51
CA ALA A 13 -0.73 7.85 -12.43
C ALA A 13 0.03 6.57 -12.08
N ASN A 14 -0.52 5.72 -11.20
CA ASN A 14 0.07 4.42 -10.87
C ASN A 14 0.25 3.54 -12.12
N ALA A 15 -0.72 3.56 -13.03
CA ALA A 15 -0.66 2.82 -14.29
C ALA A 15 0.50 3.26 -15.20
N GLU A 16 1.04 4.47 -14.99
CA GLU A 16 2.18 5.00 -15.74
C GLU A 16 3.53 4.44 -15.29
N THR A 17 3.61 3.74 -14.15
CA THR A 17 4.85 3.09 -13.71
C THR A 17 5.32 2.03 -14.70
N ARG A 18 6.64 1.84 -14.81
CA ARG A 18 7.19 0.85 -15.73
C ARG A 18 6.77 -0.57 -15.39
N PHE A 19 6.59 -0.86 -14.12
CA PHE A 19 6.09 -2.14 -13.64
C PHE A 19 4.74 -2.47 -14.29
N PHE A 20 3.73 -1.60 -14.14
CA PHE A 20 2.41 -1.84 -14.73
C PHE A 20 2.43 -1.79 -16.25
N LYS A 21 3.25 -0.91 -16.87
CA LYS A 21 3.42 -0.89 -18.33
C LYS A 21 3.99 -2.19 -18.87
N ARG A 22 4.93 -2.82 -18.18
CA ARG A 22 5.47 -4.13 -18.58
C ARG A 22 4.44 -5.24 -18.40
N PHE A 23 3.72 -5.22 -17.27
CA PHE A 23 2.67 -6.19 -16.99
C PHE A 23 1.54 -6.09 -18.04
N ALA A 24 1.04 -4.89 -18.31
CA ALA A 24 0.05 -4.64 -19.35
C ALA A 24 0.59 -4.90 -20.75
N GLY A 25 1.87 -4.55 -21.02
CA GLY A 25 2.52 -4.76 -22.31
C GLY A 25 2.62 -6.21 -22.72
N GLY A 26 2.87 -7.11 -21.79
CA GLY A 26 2.86 -8.56 -22.06
C GLY A 26 1.49 -9.09 -22.50
N PHE A 27 0.41 -8.47 -22.01
CA PHE A 27 -0.96 -8.80 -22.39
C PHE A 27 -1.41 -8.09 -23.67
N ILE A 28 -0.97 -6.84 -23.87
CA ILE A 28 -1.44 -5.93 -24.93
C ILE A 28 -0.59 -6.06 -26.22
N GLN A 29 0.67 -6.51 -26.15
CA GLN A 29 1.51 -6.74 -27.36
C GLN A 29 0.92 -7.78 -28.33
N LYS A 30 -0.04 -8.57 -27.88
CA LYS A 30 -0.78 -9.52 -28.74
C LYS A 30 -1.96 -8.89 -29.48
N LEU A 31 -2.29 -7.63 -29.23
CA LEU A 31 -3.41 -6.91 -29.82
C LEU A 31 -2.91 -5.65 -30.52
N GLN A 32 -2.69 -5.68 -31.85
CA GLN A 32 -2.31 -4.53 -32.66
C GLN A 32 -3.53 -4.02 -33.47
N GLY A 33 -3.79 -2.72 -33.44
CA GLY A 33 -4.81 -2.03 -34.26
C GLY A 33 -5.40 -0.79 -33.61
N ASP A 34 -6.04 0.07 -34.42
CA ASP A 34 -6.63 1.37 -33.99
C ASP A 34 -7.87 1.23 -33.06
N ASP A 35 -8.48 0.05 -33.01
CA ASP A 35 -9.54 -0.27 -32.04
C ASP A 35 -9.08 -0.43 -30.60
N MET A 36 -7.80 -0.21 -30.36
CA MET A 36 -7.09 -0.51 -29.10
C MET A 36 -7.56 0.30 -27.89
N ARG A 37 -8.08 1.53 -28.07
CA ARG A 37 -8.55 2.33 -26.93
C ARG A 37 -9.82 1.73 -26.33
N GLN A 38 -10.80 1.43 -27.15
CA GLN A 38 -12.06 0.82 -26.70
C GLN A 38 -11.83 -0.57 -26.10
N ILE A 39 -10.91 -1.36 -26.70
CA ILE A 39 -10.54 -2.68 -26.19
C ILE A 39 -9.77 -2.57 -24.87
N LYS A 40 -8.90 -1.57 -24.71
CA LYS A 40 -8.20 -1.29 -23.44
C LYS A 40 -9.18 -0.93 -22.33
N ASP A 41 -10.11 -0.02 -22.59
CA ASP A 41 -11.11 0.42 -21.61
C ASP A 41 -12.05 -0.75 -21.23
N THR A 42 -12.44 -1.57 -22.22
CA THR A 42 -13.30 -2.74 -21.98
C THR A 42 -12.54 -3.84 -21.24
N ALA A 43 -11.29 -4.11 -21.61
CA ALA A 43 -10.45 -5.10 -20.93
C ALA A 43 -10.10 -4.64 -19.52
N GLN A 44 -9.82 -3.36 -19.30
CA GLN A 44 -9.57 -2.81 -17.98
C GLN A 44 -10.82 -2.95 -17.09
N LYS A 45 -12.00 -2.61 -17.58
CA LYS A 45 -13.26 -2.76 -16.85
C LYS A 45 -13.58 -4.23 -16.52
N LEU A 46 -13.16 -5.15 -17.37
CA LEU A 46 -13.39 -6.59 -17.17
C LEU A 46 -12.36 -7.23 -16.25
N VAL A 47 -11.11 -6.76 -16.32
CA VAL A 47 -9.95 -7.38 -15.67
C VAL A 47 -9.55 -6.65 -14.39
N ALA A 48 -9.76 -5.34 -14.32
CA ALA A 48 -9.46 -4.51 -13.15
C ALA A 48 -10.52 -3.39 -13.01
N PRO A 49 -11.76 -3.73 -12.63
CA PRO A 49 -12.76 -2.71 -12.40
C PRO A 49 -12.29 -1.76 -11.30
N ILE A 50 -12.30 -0.47 -11.60
CA ILE A 50 -12.14 0.57 -10.59
C ILE A 50 -13.54 0.85 -10.07
N GLU A 51 -13.76 0.57 -8.79
CA GLU A 51 -15.06 0.86 -8.17
C GLU A 51 -15.22 2.35 -7.99
N HIS A 52 -14.23 2.99 -7.34
CA HIS A 52 -14.20 4.44 -7.13
C HIS A 52 -12.77 4.94 -7.07
N THR A 53 -12.56 6.18 -7.55
CA THR A 53 -11.33 6.92 -7.30
C THR A 53 -11.36 7.58 -5.91
N VAL A 54 -10.24 8.12 -5.47
CA VAL A 54 -10.17 8.87 -4.21
C VAL A 54 -11.12 10.07 -4.23
N GLU A 55 -11.20 10.76 -5.38
CA GLU A 55 -12.09 11.91 -5.57
C GLU A 55 -13.58 11.54 -5.50
N GLU A 56 -13.92 10.33 -5.92
CA GLU A 56 -15.28 9.81 -5.83
C GLU A 56 -15.63 9.32 -4.41
N TRP A 57 -14.62 8.79 -3.69
CA TRP A 57 -14.80 8.30 -2.32
C TRP A 57 -15.02 9.43 -1.30
N LEU A 58 -14.28 10.53 -1.38
CA LEU A 58 -14.33 11.59 -0.38
C LEU A 58 -15.77 12.09 -0.09
N PRO A 59 -16.57 12.47 -1.10
CA PRO A 59 -17.94 12.92 -0.85
C PRO A 59 -18.85 11.82 -0.28
N LEU A 60 -18.58 10.53 -0.58
CA LEU A 60 -19.35 9.41 -0.04
C LEU A 60 -19.16 9.25 1.48
N ILE A 61 -17.98 9.59 1.99
CA ILE A 61 -17.66 9.58 3.42
C ILE A 61 -17.83 10.97 4.07
N GLY A 62 -18.40 11.94 3.34
CA GLY A 62 -18.71 13.27 3.85
C GLY A 62 -17.52 14.20 4.03
N LEU A 63 -16.37 13.91 3.42
CA LEU A 63 -15.17 14.74 3.47
C LEU A 63 -15.00 15.60 2.23
N LYS A 64 -14.45 16.81 2.44
CA LYS A 64 -14.00 17.68 1.37
C LYS A 64 -12.47 17.64 1.25
N PRO A 65 -11.91 17.88 0.06
CA PRO A 65 -10.45 17.91 -0.11
C PRO A 65 -9.72 18.87 0.84
N GLU A 66 -10.33 20.00 1.17
CA GLU A 66 -9.76 21.02 2.06
C GLU A 66 -9.72 20.58 3.54
N GLU A 67 -10.46 19.55 3.90
CA GLU A 67 -10.54 19.00 5.27
C GLU A 67 -9.50 17.91 5.52
N VAL A 68 -8.73 17.53 4.48
CA VAL A 68 -7.62 16.59 4.61
C VAL A 68 -6.37 17.34 5.08
N ASP A 69 -5.91 17.01 6.28
CA ASP A 69 -4.72 17.63 6.90
C ASP A 69 -3.43 16.90 6.52
N TYR A 70 -3.50 15.58 6.38
CA TYR A 70 -2.35 14.73 6.10
C TYR A 70 -2.69 13.64 5.09
N ILE A 71 -1.69 13.28 4.30
CA ILE A 71 -1.65 12.01 3.55
C ILE A 71 -0.40 11.26 3.97
N SER A 72 -0.45 9.93 3.93
CA SER A 72 0.71 9.08 4.17
C SER A 72 0.60 7.81 3.34
N TYR A 73 1.72 7.14 3.13
CA TYR A 73 1.82 5.87 2.43
C TYR A 73 2.81 5.01 3.19
N ASP A 74 2.58 3.74 3.24
CA ASP A 74 3.55 2.78 3.78
C ASP A 74 4.90 2.91 3.09
N HIS A 75 4.91 3.10 1.77
CA HIS A 75 6.05 3.40 0.92
C HIS A 75 5.59 4.09 -0.37
N LEU A 76 6.50 4.53 -1.23
CA LEU A 76 6.17 5.34 -2.41
C LEU A 76 6.24 4.57 -3.75
N HIS A 77 6.33 3.24 -3.75
CA HIS A 77 6.20 2.48 -4.98
C HIS A 77 4.89 2.82 -5.67
N THR A 78 4.94 3.08 -6.97
CA THR A 78 3.81 3.40 -7.84
C THR A 78 3.04 4.68 -7.51
N GLN A 79 3.42 5.44 -6.48
CA GLN A 79 2.69 6.63 -6.06
C GLN A 79 3.11 7.88 -6.81
N ASP A 80 2.13 8.67 -7.23
CA ASP A 80 2.31 10.02 -7.77
C ASP A 80 1.66 11.04 -6.84
N LEU A 81 2.47 11.90 -6.24
CA LEU A 81 2.01 12.85 -5.23
C LEU A 81 1.62 14.22 -5.83
N ARG A 82 1.87 14.43 -7.12
CA ARG A 82 1.72 15.74 -7.77
C ARG A 82 0.27 16.19 -7.85
N ASN A 83 -0.64 15.25 -8.12
CA ASN A 83 -2.06 15.55 -8.14
C ASN A 83 -2.58 15.92 -6.74
N TRP A 84 -2.14 15.17 -5.74
CA TRP A 84 -2.62 15.37 -4.36
C TRP A 84 -2.07 16.62 -3.70
N LEU A 85 -0.76 16.85 -3.81
CA LEU A 85 -0.08 17.95 -3.12
C LEU A 85 0.14 19.19 -3.98
N GLY A 86 -0.03 19.06 -5.30
CA GLY A 86 0.29 20.12 -6.26
C GLY A 86 1.78 20.24 -6.55
N THR A 87 2.10 21.11 -7.52
CA THR A 87 3.49 21.32 -7.98
C THR A 87 3.72 22.77 -8.37
N ASN A 88 4.93 23.28 -8.14
CA ASN A 88 5.38 24.57 -8.64
C ASN A 88 4.43 25.75 -8.31
N GLY A 89 3.87 25.77 -7.11
CA GLY A 89 2.96 26.81 -6.64
C GLY A 89 1.48 26.61 -7.03
N ASN A 90 1.15 25.59 -7.81
CA ASN A 90 -0.23 25.18 -8.01
C ASN A 90 -0.70 24.32 -6.85
N PRO A 91 -1.85 24.60 -6.24
CA PRO A 91 -2.40 23.75 -5.19
C PRO A 91 -2.76 22.39 -5.77
N GLY A 92 -2.53 21.31 -5.00
CA GLY A 92 -3.02 20.00 -5.35
C GLY A 92 -4.50 19.82 -5.01
N TYR A 93 -5.01 18.62 -5.28
CA TYR A 93 -6.37 18.25 -4.93
C TYR A 93 -6.64 18.38 -3.42
N PHE A 94 -5.63 18.07 -2.58
CA PHE A 94 -5.66 18.31 -1.14
C PHE A 94 -4.85 19.57 -0.79
N PRO A 95 -5.44 20.78 -0.88
CA PRO A 95 -4.68 22.03 -0.80
C PRO A 95 -4.02 22.23 0.56
N ASN A 96 -4.62 21.73 1.64
CA ASN A 96 -4.17 21.89 3.01
C ASN A 96 -3.31 20.72 3.50
N ALA A 97 -3.29 19.61 2.77
CA ALA A 97 -2.61 18.40 3.22
C ALA A 97 -1.08 18.52 3.19
N LYS A 98 -0.46 17.84 4.16
CA LYS A 98 0.98 17.54 4.17
C LYS A 98 1.20 16.03 4.08
N LEU A 99 2.26 15.65 3.39
CA LEU A 99 2.74 14.27 3.37
C LEU A 99 3.48 13.96 4.66
N LEU A 100 3.10 12.87 5.33
CA LEU A 100 3.91 12.22 6.36
C LEU A 100 4.65 11.05 5.71
N VAL A 101 5.97 11.06 5.73
CA VAL A 101 6.79 10.05 5.06
C VAL A 101 8.09 9.84 5.81
N MET A 102 8.56 8.60 5.90
CA MET A 102 9.89 8.35 6.44
C MET A 102 10.95 9.00 5.57
N ARG A 103 11.92 9.69 6.20
CA ARG A 103 13.01 10.38 5.51
C ARG A 103 13.68 9.47 4.50
N GLN A 104 13.94 8.23 4.88
CA GLN A 104 14.62 7.27 4.03
C GLN A 104 13.80 6.90 2.78
N GLU A 105 12.48 6.84 2.88
CA GLU A 105 11.60 6.63 1.72
C GLU A 105 11.64 7.81 0.76
N TRP A 106 11.58 9.03 1.31
CA TRP A 106 11.69 10.25 0.50
C TRP A 106 13.04 10.37 -0.20
N GLU A 107 14.12 10.06 0.50
CA GLU A 107 15.48 10.05 -0.06
C GLU A 107 15.62 8.97 -1.14
N SER A 108 15.06 7.78 -0.93
CA SER A 108 15.02 6.72 -1.94
C SER A 108 14.26 7.17 -3.19
N ALA A 109 13.11 7.81 -3.03
CA ALA A 109 12.32 8.32 -4.16
C ALA A 109 13.03 9.44 -4.93
N THR A 110 13.87 10.23 -4.29
CA THR A 110 14.67 11.30 -4.93
C THR A 110 15.93 10.77 -5.60
N GLY A 111 16.55 9.74 -5.04
CA GLY A 111 17.84 9.17 -5.45
C GLY A 111 17.75 7.75 -6.00
N LEU A 112 16.71 7.43 -6.78
CA LEU A 112 16.39 6.08 -7.24
C LEU A 112 17.57 5.31 -7.81
N LEU A 113 17.87 4.19 -7.19
CA LEU A 113 18.77 3.19 -7.74
C LEU A 113 18.18 2.57 -9.03
N PRO A 114 19.03 2.18 -10.01
CA PRO A 114 18.53 1.63 -11.25
C PRO A 114 17.53 0.47 -11.13
N PRO A 115 17.68 -0.50 -10.21
CA PRO A 115 16.70 -1.58 -10.03
C PRO A 115 15.33 -1.10 -9.54
N GLN A 116 15.29 -0.01 -8.77
CA GLN A 116 14.07 0.53 -8.18
C GLN A 116 13.25 1.39 -9.14
N LYS A 117 13.85 1.89 -10.22
CA LYS A 117 13.20 2.80 -11.19
C LYS A 117 11.93 2.25 -11.83
N ASP A 118 11.76 0.94 -11.84
CA ASP A 118 10.59 0.31 -12.42
C ASP A 118 9.37 0.36 -11.49
N TRP A 119 9.62 0.52 -10.19
CA TRP A 119 8.59 0.51 -9.15
C TRP A 119 8.07 1.91 -8.80
N TYR A 120 8.89 2.95 -8.96
CA TYR A 120 8.49 4.31 -8.65
C TYR A 120 7.82 4.99 -9.85
N CYS A 121 6.78 5.78 -9.58
CA CYS A 121 6.14 6.58 -10.63
C CYS A 121 7.14 7.60 -11.19
N PRO A 122 7.30 7.69 -12.52
CA PRO A 122 8.23 8.64 -13.12
C PRO A 122 7.89 10.07 -12.72
N ASN A 123 8.83 10.74 -12.05
CA ASN A 123 8.67 12.12 -11.54
C ASN A 123 7.53 12.27 -10.51
N GLY A 124 7.08 11.19 -9.86
CA GLY A 124 5.91 11.22 -8.98
C GLY A 124 5.96 12.19 -7.80
N ILE A 125 7.17 12.66 -7.45
CA ILE A 125 7.41 13.68 -6.41
C ILE A 125 7.97 15.01 -6.96
N ALA A 126 8.16 15.12 -8.29
CA ALA A 126 8.82 16.26 -8.89
C ALA A 126 7.98 17.54 -8.77
N GLY A 127 8.57 18.60 -8.24
CA GLY A 127 7.92 19.92 -8.07
C GLY A 127 6.94 20.00 -6.90
N VAL A 128 6.80 18.96 -6.08
CA VAL A 128 6.07 19.03 -4.81
C VAL A 128 6.78 20.01 -3.89
N ASP A 129 6.02 20.91 -3.26
CA ASP A 129 6.55 21.90 -2.34
C ASP A 129 7.16 21.21 -1.10
N PRO A 130 8.45 21.42 -0.80
CA PRO A 130 9.08 20.84 0.39
C PRO A 130 8.39 21.21 1.70
N GLN A 131 7.67 22.33 1.78
CA GLN A 131 6.90 22.72 2.97
C GLN A 131 5.68 21.84 3.22
N LYS A 132 5.25 21.12 2.22
CA LYS A 132 4.18 20.10 2.31
C LYS A 132 4.70 18.70 2.68
N VAL A 133 6.01 18.53 2.85
CA VAL A 133 6.62 17.25 3.19
C VAL A 133 7.14 17.26 4.62
N VAL A 134 6.61 16.37 5.44
CA VAL A 134 7.05 16.15 6.82
C VAL A 134 7.84 14.85 6.85
N LEU A 135 9.16 14.99 7.01
CA LEU A 135 10.07 13.86 7.08
C LEU A 135 10.09 13.30 8.50
N LEU A 136 9.81 12.02 8.63
CA LEU A 136 9.82 11.28 9.89
C LEU A 136 11.11 10.45 9.97
N ASP A 137 11.74 10.47 11.14
CA ASP A 137 12.99 9.74 11.39
C ASP A 137 12.78 8.49 12.26
N ASP A 138 11.63 8.42 12.95
CA ASP A 138 11.34 7.40 13.94
C ASP A 138 9.82 7.13 14.03
N ASP A 139 9.41 6.25 14.93
CA ASP A 139 8.01 5.99 15.25
C ASP A 139 7.32 7.27 15.73
N VAL A 140 6.09 7.49 15.28
CA VAL A 140 5.32 8.69 15.62
C VAL A 140 3.92 8.32 16.10
N LEU A 141 3.60 8.71 17.32
CA LEU A 141 2.22 8.68 17.83
C LEU A 141 1.50 9.93 17.34
N LEU A 142 0.59 9.77 16.39
CA LEU A 142 -0.18 10.88 15.80
C LEU A 142 -1.32 11.35 16.70
N GLY A 143 -1.81 10.47 17.55
CA GLY A 143 -2.90 10.75 18.47
C GLY A 143 -3.30 9.51 19.27
N PRO A 144 -4.26 9.60 20.17
CA PRO A 144 -4.73 8.44 20.91
C PRO A 144 -5.19 7.33 19.95
N GLY A 145 -4.47 6.20 19.96
CA GLY A 145 -4.80 5.05 19.14
C GLY A 145 -4.40 5.13 17.66
N LEU A 146 -3.55 6.06 17.26
CA LEU A 146 -3.06 6.17 15.88
C LEU A 146 -1.54 6.44 15.86
N ALA A 147 -0.77 5.54 15.24
CA ALA A 147 0.67 5.68 15.11
C ALA A 147 1.16 5.30 13.72
N LEU A 148 2.30 5.88 13.33
CA LEU A 148 3.13 5.41 12.23
C LEU A 148 4.38 4.77 12.85
N VAL A 149 4.62 3.51 12.52
CA VAL A 149 5.73 2.72 13.07
C VAL A 149 6.69 2.35 11.96
N ARG A 150 7.98 2.60 12.16
CA ARG A 150 9.02 2.20 11.20
C ARG A 150 9.07 0.68 11.08
N THR A 151 8.82 0.20 9.88
CA THR A 151 8.86 -1.24 9.55
C THR A 151 9.63 -1.44 8.25
N PRO A 152 10.94 -1.10 8.22
CA PRO A 152 11.75 -1.22 7.01
C PRO A 152 11.76 -2.66 6.49
N GLY A 153 11.89 -2.81 5.18
CA GLY A 153 11.99 -4.13 4.57
C GLY A 153 11.58 -4.12 3.12
N HIS A 154 10.28 -4.05 2.82
CA HIS A 154 9.77 -3.96 1.46
C HIS A 154 10.40 -2.78 0.71
N THR A 155 10.49 -1.64 1.36
CA THR A 155 11.47 -0.60 1.12
C THR A 155 12.18 -0.25 2.42
N MET A 156 13.35 0.40 2.35
CA MET A 156 14.09 0.82 3.55
C MET A 156 13.37 1.92 4.33
N GLY A 157 12.51 2.69 3.67
CA GLY A 157 11.68 3.71 4.30
C GLY A 157 10.24 3.27 4.58
N ASN A 158 9.94 1.98 4.46
CA ASN A 158 8.60 1.45 4.74
C ASN A 158 8.20 1.71 6.19
N HIS A 159 6.94 2.04 6.39
CA HIS A 159 6.33 2.16 7.70
C HIS A 159 4.89 1.62 7.71
N SER A 160 4.45 1.20 8.87
CA SER A 160 3.11 0.66 9.07
C SER A 160 2.22 1.67 9.77
N LEU A 161 0.97 1.76 9.34
CA LEU A 161 -0.08 2.45 10.08
C LEU A 161 -0.61 1.49 11.16
N VAL A 162 -0.60 1.95 12.40
CA VAL A 162 -1.13 1.22 13.56
C VAL A 162 -2.35 1.95 14.08
N VAL A 163 -3.48 1.25 14.14
CA VAL A 163 -4.77 1.81 14.57
C VAL A 163 -5.35 0.97 15.70
N ASN A 164 -5.59 1.58 16.85
CA ASN A 164 -6.30 0.96 17.97
C ASN A 164 -7.78 1.22 17.84
N THR A 165 -8.57 0.16 17.69
CA THR A 165 -10.02 0.20 17.52
C THR A 165 -10.71 -0.59 18.63
N PRO A 166 -12.04 -0.49 18.79
CA PRO A 166 -12.78 -1.36 19.71
C PRO A 166 -12.64 -2.86 19.40
N ALA A 167 -12.31 -3.21 18.15
CA ALA A 167 -12.08 -4.59 17.71
C ALA A 167 -10.60 -5.05 17.86
N GLY A 168 -9.74 -4.21 18.44
CA GLY A 168 -8.34 -4.49 18.67
C GLY A 168 -7.40 -3.54 17.91
N VAL A 169 -6.11 -3.83 18.00
CA VAL A 169 -5.08 -3.09 17.26
C VAL A 169 -4.94 -3.69 15.87
N PHE A 170 -4.99 -2.84 14.86
CA PHE A 170 -4.77 -3.22 13.45
C PHE A 170 -3.49 -2.57 12.93
N VAL A 171 -2.79 -3.31 12.09
CA VAL A 171 -1.56 -2.84 11.42
C VAL A 171 -1.75 -2.95 9.92
N SER A 172 -1.53 -1.86 9.18
CA SER A 172 -1.45 -1.89 7.73
C SER A 172 0.00 -2.05 7.30
N SER A 173 0.31 -2.99 6.42
CA SER A 173 1.67 -3.30 6.00
C SER A 173 1.74 -3.85 4.58
N GLU A 174 2.85 -3.56 3.89
CA GLU A 174 3.21 -4.15 2.59
C GLU A 174 4.39 -5.14 2.71
N ASN A 175 4.91 -5.37 3.91
CA ASN A 175 6.00 -6.34 4.12
C ASN A 175 5.58 -7.79 3.86
N GLY A 176 4.32 -8.12 4.05
CA GLY A 176 3.71 -9.38 3.63
C GLY A 176 2.65 -9.16 2.56
N VAL A 177 2.29 -10.19 1.82
CA VAL A 177 1.32 -10.11 0.72
C VAL A 177 -0.10 -10.59 1.10
N SER A 178 -0.23 -11.26 2.23
CA SER A 178 -1.52 -11.78 2.73
C SER A 178 -1.42 -12.22 4.18
N ALA A 179 -2.54 -12.55 4.80
CA ALA A 179 -2.59 -13.15 6.13
C ALA A 179 -1.70 -14.40 6.26
N ASP A 180 -1.57 -15.17 5.18
CA ASP A 180 -0.71 -16.36 5.12
C ASP A 180 0.77 -16.01 5.33
N SER A 181 1.20 -14.82 4.95
CA SER A 181 2.57 -14.35 5.17
C SER A 181 2.90 -14.21 6.64
N TYR A 182 1.93 -13.83 7.47
CA TYR A 182 2.08 -13.62 8.91
C TYR A 182 1.77 -14.87 9.76
N ALA A 183 1.06 -15.85 9.19
CA ALA A 183 0.73 -17.11 9.85
C ALA A 183 0.93 -18.30 8.89
N PRO A 184 2.15 -18.52 8.36
CA PRO A 184 2.38 -19.48 7.28
C PRO A 184 2.08 -20.93 7.66
N LEU A 185 2.25 -21.31 8.94
CA LEU A 185 1.88 -22.64 9.46
C LEU A 185 0.37 -22.89 9.45
N LYS A 186 -0.46 -21.82 9.33
CA LYS A 186 -1.92 -21.86 9.25
C LYS A 186 -2.44 -21.71 7.83
N SER A 187 -1.55 -21.53 6.87
CA SER A 187 -1.90 -21.39 5.47
C SER A 187 -2.60 -22.61 4.94
N ARG A 188 -3.67 -22.40 4.15
CA ARG A 188 -4.32 -23.46 3.34
C ARG A 188 -3.44 -23.86 2.15
N ASN A 189 -2.50 -23.01 1.75
CA ASN A 189 -1.51 -23.33 0.74
C ASN A 189 -0.47 -24.29 1.32
N ASN A 190 -0.46 -25.53 0.79
CA ASN A 190 0.43 -26.56 1.26
C ASN A 190 1.93 -26.24 1.05
N GLU A 191 2.24 -25.49 -0.01
CA GLU A 191 3.65 -25.12 -0.30
C GLU A 191 4.18 -24.09 0.71
N ILE A 192 3.37 -23.09 1.05
CA ILE A 192 3.69 -22.10 2.09
C ILE A 192 3.89 -22.79 3.43
N ARG A 193 2.94 -23.65 3.82
CA ARG A 193 3.00 -24.38 5.09
C ARG A 193 4.22 -25.30 5.17
N ALA A 194 4.45 -26.10 4.14
CA ALA A 194 5.58 -27.02 4.09
C ALA A 194 6.93 -26.27 4.09
N TYR A 195 7.00 -25.12 3.44
CA TYR A 195 8.19 -24.26 3.46
C TYR A 195 8.46 -23.75 4.88
N ALA A 196 7.44 -23.22 5.57
CA ALA A 196 7.57 -22.72 6.94
C ALA A 196 7.94 -23.85 7.93
N GLU A 197 7.32 -25.01 7.81
CA GLU A 197 7.67 -26.20 8.62
C GLU A 197 9.13 -26.62 8.43
N LYS A 198 9.60 -26.63 7.19
CA LYS A 198 10.96 -27.04 6.85
C LYS A 198 12.02 -26.04 7.30
N THR A 199 11.72 -24.75 7.18
CA THR A 199 12.70 -23.68 7.43
C THR A 199 12.63 -23.10 8.84
N GLY A 200 11.53 -23.32 9.55
CA GLY A 200 11.25 -22.70 10.84
C GLY A 200 10.94 -21.20 10.73
N MET A 201 10.66 -20.67 9.53
CA MET A 201 10.31 -19.26 9.36
C MET A 201 8.95 -18.94 9.96
N GLU A 202 8.91 -17.92 10.77
CA GLU A 202 7.72 -17.44 11.46
C GLU A 202 6.82 -16.58 10.56
N VAL A 203 7.41 -15.99 9.54
CA VAL A 203 6.74 -15.17 8.51
C VAL A 203 7.31 -15.46 7.13
N ILE A 204 6.54 -15.20 6.07
CA ILE A 204 6.98 -15.33 4.68
C ILE A 204 7.07 -13.95 4.06
N LEU A 205 8.25 -13.59 3.61
CA LEU A 205 8.56 -12.27 3.06
C LEU A 205 7.83 -12.00 1.74
N ASN A 206 7.53 -10.75 1.48
CA ASN A 206 7.09 -10.29 0.17
C ASN A 206 8.23 -10.46 -0.85
N GLY A 207 8.01 -11.27 -1.87
CA GLY A 207 9.01 -11.58 -2.91
C GLY A 207 9.38 -10.38 -3.80
N ASN A 208 8.65 -9.28 -3.72
CA ASN A 208 8.95 -8.04 -4.45
C ASN A 208 9.96 -7.14 -3.73
N THR A 209 10.41 -7.52 -2.54
CA THR A 209 11.44 -6.80 -1.80
C THR A 209 12.77 -6.90 -2.50
N GLN A 210 13.36 -5.75 -2.84
CA GLN A 210 14.66 -5.66 -3.49
C GLN A 210 15.76 -5.15 -2.54
N GLU A 211 15.41 -4.82 -1.30
CA GLU A 211 16.30 -4.19 -0.34
C GLU A 211 16.73 -5.15 0.75
N SER A 212 16.20 -5.06 1.95
CA SER A 212 16.69 -5.90 3.04
C SER A 212 15.70 -6.98 3.50
N GLY A 213 15.96 -8.23 3.17
CA GLY A 213 15.16 -9.36 3.65
C GLY A 213 15.24 -9.57 5.16
N ILE A 214 16.35 -9.20 5.81
CA ILE A 214 16.51 -9.31 7.27
C ILE A 214 15.63 -8.27 7.97
N GLU A 215 15.70 -7.01 7.53
CA GLU A 215 14.87 -5.95 8.09
C GLU A 215 13.38 -6.26 7.89
N GLN A 216 13.00 -6.74 6.72
CA GLN A 216 11.63 -7.14 6.43
C GLN A 216 11.14 -8.25 7.37
N TYR A 217 11.96 -9.27 7.63
CA TYR A 217 11.61 -10.34 8.54
C TYR A 217 11.36 -9.82 9.96
N ILE A 218 12.27 -8.98 10.46
CA ILE A 218 12.16 -8.35 11.79
C ILE A 218 10.91 -7.50 11.87
N SER A 219 10.66 -6.67 10.87
CA SER A 219 9.49 -5.80 10.78
C SER A 219 8.19 -6.61 10.77
N MET A 220 8.11 -7.68 10.00
CA MET A 220 6.92 -8.53 9.95
C MET A 220 6.61 -9.22 11.27
N VAL A 221 7.65 -9.69 12.00
CA VAL A 221 7.47 -10.26 13.34
C VAL A 221 6.97 -9.18 14.29
N MET A 222 7.53 -7.99 14.26
CA MET A 222 7.07 -6.86 15.07
C MET A 222 5.63 -6.45 14.74
N GLU A 223 5.29 -6.34 13.46
CA GLU A 223 3.94 -6.00 13.00
C GLU A 223 2.87 -6.97 13.54
N LYS A 224 3.13 -8.27 13.47
CA LYS A 224 2.19 -9.26 13.97
C LYS A 224 2.08 -9.26 15.50
N GLU A 225 3.18 -8.97 16.23
CA GLU A 225 3.14 -8.83 17.68
C GLU A 225 2.38 -7.58 18.12
N ILE A 226 2.53 -6.46 17.40
CA ILE A 226 1.77 -5.23 17.65
C ILE A 226 0.28 -5.46 17.39
N ALA A 227 -0.07 -6.10 16.28
CA ALA A 227 -1.44 -6.34 15.87
C ALA A 227 -2.16 -7.34 16.79
N GLY A 228 -1.46 -8.36 17.25
CA GLY A 228 -2.05 -9.46 17.99
C GLY A 228 -3.01 -10.32 17.15
N PRO A 229 -3.59 -11.36 17.77
CA PRO A 229 -4.52 -12.27 17.09
C PRO A 229 -5.78 -11.57 16.61
N ALA A 230 -6.26 -11.96 15.43
CA ALA A 230 -7.53 -11.46 14.89
C ALA A 230 -8.73 -12.05 15.65
N GLN A 231 -9.71 -11.20 15.99
CA GLN A 231 -10.89 -11.65 16.74
C GLN A 231 -11.74 -12.67 15.96
N GLN A 232 -11.84 -12.49 14.63
CA GLN A 232 -12.63 -13.36 13.76
C GLN A 232 -11.97 -14.74 13.59
N ASN A 233 -10.65 -14.80 13.65
CA ASN A 233 -9.88 -16.06 13.61
C ASN A 233 -8.53 -15.90 14.32
N PRO A 234 -8.42 -16.30 15.58
CA PRO A 234 -7.20 -16.13 16.38
C PRO A 234 -5.95 -16.91 15.89
N GLU A 235 -6.09 -17.74 14.85
CA GLU A 235 -4.95 -18.35 14.18
C GLU A 235 -4.18 -17.39 13.27
N PHE A 236 -4.79 -16.23 12.95
CA PHE A 236 -4.23 -15.15 12.14
C PHE A 236 -4.12 -13.86 12.96
N TYR A 237 -3.57 -12.81 12.36
CA TYR A 237 -3.26 -11.55 13.01
C TYR A 237 -4.06 -10.40 12.39
N ASN A 238 -4.27 -9.32 13.15
CA ASN A 238 -4.90 -8.09 12.67
C ASN A 238 -3.96 -7.27 11.79
N VAL A 239 -3.35 -7.89 10.80
CA VAL A 239 -2.48 -7.24 9.81
C VAL A 239 -3.22 -7.14 8.48
N PHE A 240 -3.36 -5.92 7.98
CA PHE A 240 -3.87 -5.63 6.65
C PHE A 240 -2.72 -5.44 5.67
N ASN A 241 -2.70 -6.23 4.62
CA ASN A 241 -1.77 -6.02 3.52
C ASN A 241 -2.45 -5.10 2.50
N SER A 242 -1.79 -4.00 2.12
CA SER A 242 -2.35 -3.06 1.13
C SER A 242 -2.57 -3.73 -0.22
N SER A 243 -1.71 -4.66 -0.62
CA SER A 243 -1.90 -5.51 -1.81
C SER A 243 -3.06 -6.50 -1.69
N GLN A 244 -3.53 -6.80 -0.49
CA GLN A 244 -4.65 -7.71 -0.27
C GLN A 244 -5.97 -7.16 -0.84
N PHE A 245 -6.12 -5.86 -0.91
CA PHE A 245 -7.31 -5.24 -1.49
C PHE A 245 -7.36 -5.29 -3.02
N SER A 246 -6.26 -5.66 -3.68
CA SER A 246 -6.12 -5.36 -5.11
C SER A 246 -6.11 -6.55 -6.04
N GLY A 247 -6.34 -7.81 -5.62
CA GLY A 247 -6.10 -8.67 -6.72
C GLY A 247 -6.23 -10.15 -6.71
N TYR A 248 -6.80 -10.84 -5.72
CA TYR A 248 -6.92 -12.29 -5.90
C TYR A 248 -7.95 -12.70 -6.94
N TRP A 249 -8.84 -11.82 -7.36
CA TRP A 249 -9.74 -12.12 -8.45
C TRP A 249 -9.00 -12.30 -9.78
N MET A 250 -7.83 -11.65 -9.98
CA MET A 250 -6.97 -11.92 -11.16
C MET A 250 -6.31 -13.30 -11.10
N PHE A 251 -6.17 -13.87 -9.91
CA PHE A 251 -5.55 -15.17 -9.68
C PHE A 251 -6.47 -16.04 -8.82
N PRO A 252 -7.57 -16.55 -9.36
CA PRO A 252 -8.63 -17.22 -8.59
C PRO A 252 -8.17 -18.48 -7.85
N GLY A 253 -6.98 -19.00 -8.15
CA GLY A 253 -6.34 -20.09 -7.40
C GLY A 253 -5.56 -19.63 -6.17
N ILE A 254 -5.34 -18.31 -5.99
CA ILE A 254 -4.56 -17.74 -4.91
C ILE A 254 -5.48 -16.89 -4.03
N ARG A 255 -6.20 -17.55 -3.12
CA ARG A 255 -6.97 -16.85 -2.09
C ARG A 255 -6.25 -16.97 -0.76
N PRO A 256 -6.18 -15.89 0.04
CA PRO A 256 -5.64 -15.97 1.38
C PRO A 256 -6.47 -16.93 2.23
N SER A 257 -5.82 -17.55 3.19
CA SER A 257 -6.46 -18.49 4.12
C SER A 257 -7.42 -17.79 5.08
N PHE A 258 -7.16 -16.50 5.32
CA PHE A 258 -7.98 -15.60 6.11
C PHE A 258 -8.03 -14.24 5.42
N ALA A 259 -9.20 -13.64 5.39
CA ALA A 259 -9.43 -12.26 5.01
C ALA A 259 -10.40 -11.66 6.04
N PHE A 260 -10.26 -10.38 6.31
CA PHE A 260 -11.27 -9.66 7.06
C PHE A 260 -12.57 -9.62 6.26
N GLU A 261 -13.70 -9.50 6.97
CA GLU A 261 -15.00 -9.33 6.33
C GLU A 261 -15.03 -8.07 5.46
N ASP A 262 -16.04 -7.96 4.60
CA ASP A 262 -16.21 -6.79 3.75
C ASP A 262 -16.14 -5.51 4.58
N MET A 263 -15.38 -4.54 4.10
CA MET A 263 -15.27 -3.26 4.78
C MET A 263 -16.63 -2.57 4.77
N GLU A 264 -17.19 -2.37 5.94
CA GLU A 264 -18.24 -1.37 6.10
C GLU A 264 -17.56 0.01 6.06
N ILE A 265 -17.91 0.80 5.06
CA ILE A 265 -17.45 2.18 4.99
C ILE A 265 -18.20 2.95 6.05
N GLY A 266 -17.43 3.36 7.05
CA GLY A 266 -17.95 3.90 8.27
C GLY A 266 -18.71 5.19 8.09
N HIS A 267 -19.66 5.39 8.96
CA HIS A 267 -20.24 6.70 9.24
C HIS A 267 -19.23 7.47 10.12
N LEU A 268 -18.77 8.61 9.64
CA LEU A 268 -17.98 9.55 10.43
C LEU A 268 -18.90 10.31 11.39
#